data_1f6879437469276c801bc39508670e21
#
_entry.id   1f6879437469276c801bc39508670e21
#
_cell.length_a   1.000
_cell.length_b   1.000
_cell.length_c   1.000
_cell.angle_alpha   90.00
_cell.angle_beta   90.00
_cell.angle_gamma   90.00
#
_symmetry.space_group_name_H-M   'P 1'
#
loop_
_entity.id
_entity.type
_entity.pdbx_description
1 polymer ?
#
loop_
_entity_poly.entity_id
_entity_poly.type
_entity_poly.pdbx_seq_one_letter_code
_entity_poly.pdbx_strand_id
1 'polypeptide(L)'
;AEYEAGLRQRGSVTFWISEAAIVGWIAPPRKTRGGQRRYSDLAIETTLICSKVFNQPLRQTEGLMASLLTLLNVELPVPDHTTLSRRSADLVVSSLTRRTKMDGTDEPLHVIVDSTGMKIYDAGQWLEEKHGAKSARKRLKLHLAIDADSNQVIAETLTDQNTSDLSQVPDLLDLIDRPIACFMADGAYDSDQTYRALRNHSPGVSIIIPPRIRDLQEASYGPPDRRDWHNRTITQLGRMAWQNLTEYGKRARVENAIGNYKSTNGSTLRSRKFANQRTEVKIGCSVYNRMLQTPRPKSVRVKVETT
;
A
#
# COMPACT_ATOMS: atom_id res chain seq x y z
N ALA A 1 -8.44 7.83 -26.10
CA ALA A 1 -8.18 9.26 -25.84
C ALA A 1 -8.02 9.55 -24.33
N GLU A 2 -9.02 9.28 -23.46
CA GLU A 2 -8.98 9.57 -22.02
C GLU A 2 -7.85 8.83 -21.28
N TYR A 3 -7.65 7.54 -21.57
CA TYR A 3 -6.59 6.75 -20.97
C TYR A 3 -5.18 7.31 -21.29
N GLU A 4 -4.94 7.68 -22.52
CA GLU A 4 -3.66 8.31 -22.92
C GLU A 4 -3.45 9.66 -22.24
N ALA A 5 -4.51 10.47 -22.11
CA ALA A 5 -4.45 11.71 -21.35
C ALA A 5 -4.06 11.47 -19.89
N GLY A 6 -4.63 10.42 -19.26
CA GLY A 6 -4.27 10.00 -17.91
C GLY A 6 -2.80 9.57 -17.79
N LEU A 7 -2.25 8.84 -18.78
CA LEU A 7 -0.83 8.47 -18.79
C LEU A 7 0.07 9.69 -18.90
N ARG A 8 -0.26 10.65 -19.77
CA ARG A 8 0.48 11.92 -19.90
C ARG A 8 0.43 12.73 -18.61
N GLN A 9 -0.74 12.75 -17.94
CA GLN A 9 -0.92 13.43 -16.65
C GLN A 9 0.01 12.88 -15.57
N ARG A 10 0.27 11.58 -15.52
CA ARG A 10 1.22 10.96 -14.58
C ARG A 10 2.67 11.47 -14.76
N GLY A 11 3.03 11.92 -15.95
CA GLY A 11 4.32 12.57 -16.25
C GLY A 11 4.36 14.06 -15.92
N SER A 12 3.22 14.69 -15.63
CA SER A 12 3.15 16.12 -15.35
C SER A 12 3.61 16.46 -13.95
N VAL A 13 4.51 17.41 -13.83
CA VAL A 13 5.01 17.92 -12.53
C VAL A 13 3.88 18.52 -11.70
N THR A 14 2.96 19.26 -12.32
CA THR A 14 1.82 19.89 -11.64
C THR A 14 0.82 18.87 -11.07
N PHE A 15 0.83 17.64 -11.57
CA PHE A 15 0.07 16.55 -10.97
C PHE A 15 0.65 16.12 -9.62
N TRP A 16 1.96 16.22 -9.44
CA TRP A 16 2.65 15.78 -8.23
C TRP A 16 2.87 16.92 -7.22
N ILE A 17 3.05 18.15 -7.69
CA ILE A 17 3.23 19.35 -6.86
C ILE A 17 1.92 20.13 -6.91
N SER A 18 1.07 19.98 -5.90
CA SER A 18 -0.20 20.68 -5.82
C SER A 18 -0.03 22.10 -5.28
N GLU A 19 -0.97 22.99 -5.59
CA GLU A 19 -1.03 24.35 -5.03
C GLU A 19 -1.08 24.31 -3.50
N ALA A 20 -1.83 23.38 -2.91
CA ALA A 20 -1.88 23.18 -1.47
C ALA A 20 -0.50 22.82 -0.86
N ALA A 21 0.34 22.10 -1.62
CA ALA A 21 1.71 21.81 -1.18
C ALA A 21 2.59 23.06 -1.21
N ILE A 22 2.40 23.92 -2.20
CA ILE A 22 3.12 25.19 -2.32
C ILE A 22 2.74 26.12 -1.16
N VAL A 23 1.45 26.32 -0.91
CA VAL A 23 0.95 27.16 0.18
C VAL A 23 1.37 26.63 1.55
N GLY A 24 1.30 25.31 1.75
CA GLY A 24 1.65 24.65 3.00
C GLY A 24 3.13 24.29 3.15
N TRP A 25 4.05 24.84 2.36
CA TRP A 25 5.45 24.42 2.29
C TRP A 25 6.26 24.69 3.54
N ILE A 26 6.07 25.87 4.13
CA ILE A 26 6.80 26.31 5.31
C ILE A 26 6.13 25.74 6.57
N ALA A 27 6.93 25.26 7.50
CA ALA A 27 6.40 24.75 8.77
C ALA A 27 5.87 25.90 9.64
N PRO A 28 4.72 25.72 10.30
CA PRO A 28 4.25 26.70 11.27
C PRO A 28 5.21 26.78 12.48
N PRO A 29 5.34 27.95 13.13
CA PRO A 29 6.19 28.11 14.29
C PRO A 29 5.76 27.17 15.44
N ARG A 30 6.73 26.55 16.12
CA ARG A 30 6.48 25.68 17.26
C ARG A 30 6.73 26.43 18.57
N LYS A 31 5.86 26.20 19.55
CA LYS A 31 6.04 26.71 20.92
C LYS A 31 6.94 25.82 21.79
N THR A 32 7.37 24.67 21.29
CA THR A 32 8.21 23.70 22.00
C THR A 32 9.70 24.09 21.94
N ARG A 33 10.47 23.74 22.99
CA ARG A 33 11.93 23.88 23.02
C ARG A 33 12.58 23.13 21.85
N GLY A 34 13.62 23.73 21.27
CA GLY A 34 14.40 23.16 20.15
C GLY A 34 14.40 24.02 18.90
N GLY A 35 15.16 23.62 17.91
CA GLY A 35 15.23 24.32 16.62
C GLY A 35 13.89 24.30 15.88
N GLN A 36 13.51 25.43 15.30
CA GLN A 36 12.29 25.53 14.48
C GLN A 36 12.43 24.70 13.21
N ARG A 37 11.36 23.97 12.84
CA ARG A 37 11.31 23.26 11.55
C ARG A 37 11.10 24.29 10.46
N ARG A 38 11.95 24.31 9.45
CA ARG A 38 11.80 25.18 8.29
C ARG A 38 10.74 24.66 7.32
N TYR A 39 10.69 23.35 7.14
CA TYR A 39 9.81 22.69 6.16
C TYR A 39 8.66 21.97 6.86
N SER A 40 7.46 22.09 6.34
CA SER A 40 6.30 21.32 6.78
C SER A 40 6.44 19.82 6.45
N ASP A 41 5.61 18.99 7.05
CA ASP A 41 5.54 17.57 6.67
C ASP A 41 5.06 17.41 5.22
N LEU A 42 4.19 18.30 4.74
CA LEU A 42 3.71 18.32 3.36
C LEU A 42 4.83 18.63 2.35
N ALA A 43 5.74 19.56 2.67
CA ALA A 43 6.91 19.84 1.83
C ALA A 43 7.85 18.62 1.72
N ILE A 44 8.11 17.95 2.85
CA ILE A 44 8.92 16.71 2.89
C ILE A 44 8.23 15.61 2.10
N GLU A 45 6.92 15.38 2.33
CA GLU A 45 6.13 14.38 1.62
C GLU A 45 6.15 14.62 0.10
N THR A 46 5.87 15.86 -0.35
CA THR A 46 5.88 16.23 -1.78
C THR A 46 7.25 15.99 -2.41
N THR A 47 8.33 16.38 -1.73
CA THR A 47 9.69 16.15 -2.24
C THR A 47 10.02 14.66 -2.33
N LEU A 48 9.61 13.84 -1.35
CA LEU A 48 9.78 12.39 -1.38
C LEU A 48 8.91 11.71 -2.46
N ILE A 49 7.70 12.22 -2.72
CA ILE A 49 6.85 11.79 -3.83
C ILE A 49 7.57 12.03 -5.15
N CYS A 50 8.12 13.23 -5.37
CA CYS A 50 8.90 13.54 -6.58
C CYS A 50 10.14 12.63 -6.69
N SER A 51 10.86 12.40 -5.58
CA SER A 51 11.97 11.44 -5.54
C SER A 51 11.55 10.05 -6.05
N LYS A 52 10.39 9.58 -5.61
CA LYS A 52 9.88 8.25 -5.96
C LYS A 52 9.40 8.18 -7.40
N VAL A 53 8.58 9.14 -7.83
CA VAL A 53 8.01 9.21 -9.19
C VAL A 53 9.08 9.34 -10.26
N PHE A 54 10.06 10.24 -10.05
CA PHE A 54 11.15 10.46 -10.99
C PHE A 54 12.38 9.59 -10.73
N ASN A 55 12.24 8.63 -9.81
CA ASN A 55 13.26 7.62 -9.49
C ASN A 55 14.64 8.21 -9.12
N GLN A 56 14.66 9.36 -8.42
CA GLN A 56 15.89 10.08 -8.09
C GLN A 56 16.38 9.75 -6.66
N PRO A 57 17.71 9.55 -6.44
CA PRO A 57 18.31 9.56 -5.12
C PRO A 57 18.13 10.93 -4.45
N LEU A 58 18.13 10.99 -3.10
CA LEU A 58 17.79 12.21 -2.36
C LEU A 58 18.63 13.46 -2.75
N ARG A 59 19.92 13.30 -3.05
CA ARG A 59 20.77 14.43 -3.51
C ARG A 59 20.34 14.95 -4.89
N GLN A 60 19.97 14.04 -5.78
CA GLN A 60 19.48 14.43 -7.10
C GLN A 60 18.05 14.98 -7.00
N THR A 61 17.26 14.51 -6.04
CA THR A 61 15.93 15.05 -5.74
C THR A 61 16.01 16.52 -5.28
N GLU A 62 16.99 16.86 -4.46
CA GLU A 62 17.26 18.25 -4.06
C GLU A 62 17.48 19.15 -5.29
N GLY A 63 18.36 18.76 -6.21
CA GLY A 63 18.59 19.48 -7.46
C GLY A 63 17.37 19.54 -8.38
N LEU A 64 16.65 18.42 -8.51
CA LEU A 64 15.41 18.35 -9.28
C LEU A 64 14.36 19.32 -8.74
N MET A 65 14.12 19.34 -7.43
CA MET A 65 13.16 20.24 -6.80
C MET A 65 13.55 21.70 -6.96
N ALA A 66 14.85 22.04 -6.83
CA ALA A 66 15.33 23.39 -7.07
C ALA A 66 14.99 23.85 -8.50
N SER A 67 15.30 23.02 -9.50
CA SER A 67 14.99 23.30 -10.90
C SER A 67 13.48 23.42 -11.15
N LEU A 68 12.67 22.51 -10.58
CA LEU A 68 11.22 22.52 -10.76
C LEU A 68 10.58 23.78 -10.18
N LEU A 69 10.95 24.19 -8.96
CA LEU A 69 10.43 25.41 -8.33
C LEU A 69 10.83 26.65 -9.13
N THR A 70 12.06 26.70 -9.65
CA THR A 70 12.51 27.79 -10.54
C THR A 70 11.68 27.85 -11.83
N LEU A 71 11.46 26.71 -12.50
CA LEU A 71 10.67 26.63 -13.73
C LEU A 71 9.18 26.98 -13.50
N LEU A 72 8.66 26.69 -12.32
CA LEU A 72 7.29 27.05 -11.93
C LEU A 72 7.19 28.50 -11.43
N ASN A 73 8.30 29.25 -11.41
CA ASN A 73 8.40 30.60 -10.89
C ASN A 73 7.93 30.73 -9.43
N VAL A 74 8.31 29.75 -8.60
CA VAL A 74 7.94 29.66 -7.18
C VAL A 74 9.19 29.81 -6.32
N GLU A 75 9.24 30.88 -5.52
CA GLU A 75 10.35 31.15 -4.59
C GLU A 75 10.14 30.44 -3.26
N LEU A 76 10.46 29.16 -3.21
CA LEU A 76 10.41 28.36 -1.99
C LEU A 76 11.77 27.69 -1.71
N PRO A 77 12.16 27.57 -0.43
CA PRO A 77 13.37 26.85 -0.08
C PRO A 77 13.22 25.35 -0.33
N VAL A 78 14.28 24.70 -0.82
CA VAL A 78 14.30 23.27 -1.09
C VAL A 78 14.87 22.52 0.12
N PRO A 79 14.22 21.44 0.61
CA PRO A 79 14.79 20.59 1.63
C PRO A 79 16.04 19.89 1.12
N ASP A 80 17.16 20.02 1.83
CA ASP A 80 18.38 19.29 1.54
C ASP A 80 18.22 17.77 1.82
N HIS A 81 19.06 16.96 1.19
CA HIS A 81 19.00 15.51 1.28
C HIS A 81 19.18 14.97 2.71
N THR A 82 19.89 15.68 3.59
CA THR A 82 20.06 15.27 4.99
C THR A 82 18.82 15.55 5.79
N THR A 83 18.13 16.66 5.53
CA THR A 83 16.82 16.99 6.09
C THR A 83 15.77 15.98 5.62
N LEU A 84 15.71 15.65 4.33
CA LEU A 84 14.82 14.62 3.80
C LEU A 84 15.06 13.28 4.51
N SER A 85 16.31 12.83 4.61
CA SER A 85 16.66 11.57 5.25
C SER A 85 16.31 11.53 6.74
N ARG A 86 16.50 12.62 7.48
CA ARG A 86 16.15 12.68 8.91
C ARG A 86 14.65 12.76 9.12
N ARG A 87 13.98 13.61 8.35
CA ARG A 87 12.54 13.83 8.50
C ARG A 87 11.69 12.68 8.01
N SER A 88 12.18 11.88 7.06
CA SER A 88 11.45 10.70 6.58
C SER A 88 11.26 9.63 7.66
N ALA A 89 12.11 9.55 8.68
CA ALA A 89 11.96 8.55 9.74
C ALA A 89 10.65 8.69 10.54
N ASP A 90 10.24 9.95 10.77
CA ASP A 90 9.07 10.30 11.62
C ASP A 90 7.95 10.96 10.82
N LEU A 91 7.99 10.87 9.48
CA LEU A 91 7.01 11.53 8.62
C LEU A 91 5.65 10.83 8.71
N VAL A 92 4.62 11.60 9.01
CA VAL A 92 3.23 11.18 8.84
C VAL A 92 2.82 11.49 7.41
N VAL A 93 2.61 10.44 6.60
CA VAL A 93 2.21 10.57 5.20
C VAL A 93 0.71 10.89 5.16
N SER A 94 0.39 12.16 4.95
CA SER A 94 -0.97 12.69 5.06
C SER A 94 -1.90 12.23 3.94
N SER A 95 -1.35 11.90 2.79
CA SER A 95 -2.12 11.48 1.61
C SER A 95 -2.78 10.11 1.75
N LEU A 96 -2.27 9.23 2.63
CA LEU A 96 -2.91 7.95 2.95
C LEU A 96 -4.02 8.13 4.00
N THR A 97 -3.76 8.96 5.02
CA THR A 97 -4.69 9.19 6.14
C THR A 97 -5.93 9.99 5.73
N ARG A 98 -5.81 10.91 4.76
CA ARG A 98 -6.93 11.73 4.30
C ARG A 98 -8.01 10.95 3.56
N ARG A 99 -7.67 9.85 2.90
CA ARG A 99 -8.59 9.13 2.03
C ARG A 99 -9.53 8.18 2.76
N THR A 100 -9.14 7.68 3.90
CA THR A 100 -10.06 6.96 4.79
C THR A 100 -11.15 7.87 5.35
N LYS A 101 -10.94 9.22 5.32
CA LYS A 101 -11.87 10.23 5.85
C LYS A 101 -12.58 11.09 4.79
N MET A 102 -12.14 11.11 3.51
CA MET A 102 -12.55 12.17 2.57
C MET A 102 -13.65 11.82 1.57
N ASP A 103 -14.05 10.57 1.43
CA ASP A 103 -15.05 10.23 0.41
C ASP A 103 -16.50 10.53 0.83
N GLY A 104 -16.73 11.00 2.07
CA GLY A 104 -18.07 11.38 2.55
C GLY A 104 -19.11 10.25 2.50
N THR A 105 -18.70 9.07 2.07
CA THR A 105 -19.49 7.86 2.04
C THR A 105 -19.15 7.04 3.27
N ASP A 106 -20.10 6.89 4.18
CA ASP A 106 -20.03 5.94 5.30
C ASP A 106 -20.22 4.49 4.85
N GLU A 107 -20.10 4.23 3.53
CA GLU A 107 -20.25 2.88 3.00
C GLU A 107 -19.15 1.95 3.52
N PRO A 108 -19.51 0.77 4.01
CA PRO A 108 -18.55 -0.21 4.49
C PRO A 108 -17.60 -0.68 3.40
N LEU A 109 -16.34 -0.92 3.75
CA LEU A 109 -15.28 -1.29 2.81
C LEU A 109 -15.33 -2.78 2.44
N HIS A 110 -14.91 -3.10 1.21
CA HIS A 110 -14.59 -4.45 0.78
C HIS A 110 -13.06 -4.62 0.77
N VAL A 111 -12.50 -5.20 1.81
CA VAL A 111 -11.06 -5.26 2.04
C VAL A 111 -10.47 -6.56 1.53
N ILE A 112 -9.39 -6.47 0.75
CA ILE A 112 -8.59 -7.63 0.33
C ILE A 112 -7.17 -7.45 0.85
N VAL A 113 -6.63 -8.48 1.51
CA VAL A 113 -5.29 -8.46 2.10
C VAL A 113 -4.39 -9.49 1.44
N ASP A 114 -3.14 -9.09 1.21
CA ASP A 114 -2.06 -10.00 0.80
C ASP A 114 -0.70 -9.43 1.19
N SER A 115 0.34 -10.24 1.11
CA SER A 115 1.71 -9.82 1.40
C SER A 115 2.67 -10.08 0.24
N THR A 116 3.76 -9.33 0.22
CA THR A 116 4.78 -9.48 -0.81
C THR A 116 6.18 -9.19 -0.30
N GLY A 117 7.18 -9.92 -0.81
CA GLY A 117 8.58 -9.65 -0.49
C GLY A 117 9.10 -8.38 -1.17
N MET A 118 9.83 -7.56 -0.40
CA MET A 118 10.57 -6.39 -0.86
C MET A 118 12.07 -6.61 -0.66
N LYS A 119 12.88 -6.28 -1.67
CA LYS A 119 14.33 -6.30 -1.56
C LYS A 119 14.80 -5.04 -0.83
N ILE A 120 15.93 -5.12 -0.15
CA ILE A 120 16.62 -3.94 0.39
C ILE A 120 17.83 -3.69 -0.49
N TYR A 121 18.04 -2.42 -0.88
CA TYR A 121 19.28 -2.02 -1.55
C TYR A 121 20.42 -2.06 -0.53
N ASP A 122 21.26 -3.07 -0.65
CA ASP A 122 22.39 -3.26 0.23
C ASP A 122 23.71 -3.28 -0.56
N ALA A 123 24.75 -2.68 0.01
CA ALA A 123 26.12 -2.74 -0.50
C ALA A 123 26.65 -4.19 -0.62
N GLY A 124 25.99 -5.15 0.02
CA GLY A 124 26.26 -6.58 -0.06
C GLY A 124 26.13 -7.15 -1.47
N GLN A 125 25.28 -6.59 -2.32
CA GLN A 125 25.12 -7.07 -3.69
C GLN A 125 26.41 -6.91 -4.51
N TRP A 126 27.10 -5.79 -4.37
CA TRP A 126 28.41 -5.55 -5.00
C TRP A 126 29.51 -6.46 -4.43
N LEU A 127 29.48 -6.74 -3.13
CA LEU A 127 30.41 -7.68 -2.46
C LEU A 127 30.16 -9.13 -2.90
N GLU A 128 28.90 -9.55 -3.09
CA GLU A 128 28.55 -10.87 -3.61
C GLU A 128 29.04 -11.07 -5.05
N GLU A 129 28.84 -10.06 -5.90
CA GLU A 129 29.29 -10.10 -7.30
C GLU A 129 30.83 -10.12 -7.38
N LYS A 130 31.52 -9.45 -6.44
CA LYS A 130 32.97 -9.33 -6.45
C LYS A 130 33.69 -10.46 -5.71
N HIS A 131 33.10 -11.06 -4.69
CA HIS A 131 33.77 -12.02 -3.79
C HIS A 131 33.06 -13.37 -3.66
N GLY A 132 31.94 -13.59 -4.37
CA GLY A 132 31.21 -14.88 -4.38
C GLY A 132 30.62 -15.30 -3.02
N ALA A 133 30.65 -14.43 -2.02
CA ALA A 133 30.11 -14.72 -0.69
C ALA A 133 28.58 -14.62 -0.73
N LYS A 134 27.87 -15.74 -0.50
CA LYS A 134 26.42 -15.78 -0.35
C LYS A 134 26.01 -15.12 0.97
N SER A 135 25.89 -13.80 0.97
CA SER A 135 25.23 -13.09 2.07
C SER A 135 23.73 -13.37 2.02
N ALA A 136 23.13 -13.71 3.15
CA ALA A 136 21.69 -13.90 3.24
C ALA A 136 21.02 -12.58 2.87
N ARG A 137 20.39 -12.50 1.68
CA ARG A 137 19.72 -11.29 1.17
C ARG A 137 18.64 -10.90 2.16
N LYS A 138 18.85 -9.82 2.89
CA LYS A 138 17.80 -9.26 3.76
C LYS A 138 16.61 -8.85 2.90
N ARG A 139 15.47 -9.48 3.16
CA ARG A 139 14.20 -9.12 2.56
C ARG A 139 13.27 -8.61 3.65
N LEU A 140 12.41 -7.70 3.28
CA LEU A 140 11.28 -7.28 4.11
C LEU A 140 10.01 -7.80 3.48
N LYS A 141 8.96 -7.89 4.28
CA LYS A 141 7.62 -8.27 3.84
C LYS A 141 6.71 -7.05 3.94
N LEU A 142 6.11 -6.69 2.83
CA LEU A 142 5.09 -5.66 2.73
C LEU A 142 3.72 -6.32 2.74
N HIS A 143 2.90 -5.98 3.73
CA HIS A 143 1.50 -6.39 3.83
C HIS A 143 0.64 -5.22 3.36
N LEU A 144 -0.30 -5.49 2.47
CA LEU A 144 -1.20 -4.50 1.91
C LEU A 144 -2.65 -4.89 2.14
N ALA A 145 -3.46 -3.94 2.58
CA ALA A 145 -4.90 -4.00 2.51
C ALA A 145 -5.37 -3.03 1.43
N ILE A 146 -6.15 -3.51 0.49
CA ILE A 146 -6.77 -2.70 -0.55
C ILE A 146 -8.29 -2.69 -0.40
N ASP A 147 -8.92 -1.61 -0.79
CA ASP A 147 -10.34 -1.60 -1.05
C ASP A 147 -10.61 -2.24 -2.43
N ALA A 148 -11.45 -3.28 -2.45
CA ALA A 148 -11.75 -4.05 -3.65
C ALA A 148 -12.43 -3.23 -4.74
N ASP A 149 -13.16 -2.18 -4.39
CA ASP A 149 -13.96 -1.41 -5.35
C ASP A 149 -13.11 -0.34 -6.04
N SER A 150 -12.32 0.40 -5.27
CA SER A 150 -11.43 1.43 -5.81
C SER A 150 -10.05 0.89 -6.25
N ASN A 151 -9.62 -0.27 -5.76
CA ASN A 151 -8.26 -0.83 -5.81
C ASN A 151 -7.19 0.05 -5.10
N GLN A 152 -7.60 0.97 -4.25
CA GLN A 152 -6.68 1.81 -3.48
C GLN A 152 -6.09 1.01 -2.32
N VAL A 153 -4.82 1.24 -2.02
CA VAL A 153 -4.21 0.78 -0.77
C VAL A 153 -4.78 1.64 0.35
N ILE A 154 -5.43 1.00 1.31
CA ILE A 154 -6.07 1.64 2.48
C ILE A 154 -5.26 1.46 3.76
N ALA A 155 -4.51 0.36 3.87
CA ALA A 155 -3.57 0.13 4.96
C ALA A 155 -2.34 -0.63 4.47
N GLU A 156 -1.19 -0.41 5.12
CA GLU A 156 0.07 -1.08 4.81
C GLU A 156 0.90 -1.28 6.08
N THR A 157 1.60 -2.41 6.18
CA THR A 157 2.63 -2.65 7.19
C THR A 157 3.87 -3.25 6.54
N LEU A 158 5.04 -2.88 7.06
CA LEU A 158 6.32 -3.42 6.62
C LEU A 158 6.98 -4.14 7.78
N THR A 159 7.34 -5.40 7.58
CA THR A 159 7.95 -6.28 8.60
C THR A 159 9.22 -6.94 8.08
N ASP A 160 9.93 -7.65 8.94
CA ASP A 160 10.94 -8.58 8.47
C ASP A 160 10.31 -9.79 7.74
N GLN A 161 11.11 -10.52 6.97
CA GLN A 161 10.62 -11.62 6.13
C GLN A 161 10.04 -12.80 6.91
N ASN A 162 10.38 -12.95 8.20
CA ASN A 162 9.98 -14.09 9.03
C ASN A 162 8.69 -13.81 9.80
N THR A 163 8.19 -12.57 9.77
CA THR A 163 6.94 -12.21 10.42
C THR A 163 5.78 -12.92 9.75
N SER A 164 4.93 -13.54 10.54
CA SER A 164 3.73 -14.22 10.06
C SER A 164 2.70 -13.23 9.50
N ASP A 165 2.08 -13.58 8.39
CA ASP A 165 1.01 -12.75 7.77
C ASP A 165 -0.18 -12.60 8.73
N LEU A 166 -0.51 -13.63 9.48
CA LEU A 166 -1.58 -13.62 10.48
C LEU A 166 -1.38 -12.55 11.56
N SER A 167 -0.14 -12.36 12.01
CA SER A 167 0.18 -11.41 13.08
C SER A 167 -0.03 -9.95 12.66
N GLN A 168 -0.09 -9.68 11.35
CA GLN A 168 -0.23 -8.33 10.80
C GLN A 168 -1.68 -7.91 10.56
N VAL A 169 -2.64 -8.82 10.70
CA VAL A 169 -4.05 -8.48 10.53
C VAL A 169 -4.53 -7.42 11.53
N PRO A 170 -4.26 -7.54 12.85
CA PRO A 170 -4.62 -6.47 13.79
C PRO A 170 -3.99 -5.13 13.43
N ASP A 171 -2.68 -5.11 13.12
CA ASP A 171 -1.97 -3.87 12.77
C ASP A 171 -2.55 -3.19 11.51
N LEU A 172 -2.99 -3.98 10.52
CA LEU A 172 -3.66 -3.46 9.33
C LEU A 172 -5.05 -2.91 9.67
N LEU A 173 -5.82 -3.61 10.53
CA LEU A 173 -7.14 -3.17 10.93
C LEU A 173 -7.09 -1.87 11.74
N ASP A 174 -6.09 -1.68 12.60
CA ASP A 174 -5.88 -0.45 13.37
C ASP A 174 -5.64 0.79 12.49
N LEU A 175 -5.26 0.58 11.23
CA LEU A 175 -5.09 1.65 10.24
C LEU A 175 -6.37 1.95 9.43
N ILE A 176 -7.44 1.19 9.63
CA ILE A 176 -8.70 1.30 8.90
C ILE A 176 -9.77 1.83 9.83
N ASP A 177 -10.16 3.10 9.66
CA ASP A 177 -11.16 3.76 10.52
C ASP A 177 -12.62 3.43 10.12
N ARG A 178 -12.84 2.90 8.90
CA ARG A 178 -14.17 2.63 8.35
C ARG A 178 -14.61 1.18 8.61
N PRO A 179 -15.91 0.93 8.81
CA PRO A 179 -16.41 -0.45 8.93
C PRO A 179 -16.13 -1.26 7.66
N ILE A 180 -15.90 -2.56 7.85
CA ILE A 180 -15.60 -3.52 6.78
C ILE A 180 -16.84 -4.39 6.56
N ALA A 181 -17.42 -4.36 5.35
CA ALA A 181 -18.51 -5.24 4.96
C ALA A 181 -18.01 -6.63 4.57
N CYS A 182 -16.88 -6.68 3.86
CA CYS A 182 -16.29 -7.93 3.40
C CYS A 182 -14.77 -7.89 3.55
N PHE A 183 -14.21 -8.95 4.11
CA PHE A 183 -12.76 -9.17 4.21
C PHE A 183 -12.38 -10.45 3.46
N MET A 184 -11.41 -10.34 2.57
CA MET A 184 -10.96 -11.44 1.74
C MET A 184 -9.43 -11.59 1.82
N ALA A 185 -8.96 -12.80 2.04
CA ALA A 185 -7.53 -13.12 2.07
C ALA A 185 -7.29 -14.57 1.62
N ASP A 186 -6.03 -14.97 1.47
CA ASP A 186 -5.71 -16.36 1.16
C ASP A 186 -5.78 -17.27 2.42
N GLY A 187 -5.62 -18.58 2.22
CA GLY A 187 -5.69 -19.56 3.30
C GLY A 187 -4.58 -19.42 4.36
N ALA A 188 -3.52 -18.64 4.11
CA ALA A 188 -2.51 -18.36 5.12
C ALA A 188 -3.07 -17.52 6.27
N TYR A 189 -4.14 -16.76 6.02
CA TYR A 189 -4.84 -15.93 7.01
C TYR A 189 -5.94 -16.67 7.78
N ASP A 190 -6.18 -17.97 7.50
CA ASP A 190 -7.21 -18.75 8.19
C ASP A 190 -6.78 -19.09 9.62
N SER A 191 -7.29 -18.33 10.58
CA SER A 191 -7.07 -18.54 12.01
C SER A 191 -8.17 -17.89 12.86
N ASP A 192 -8.44 -18.47 14.05
CA ASP A 192 -9.39 -17.89 15.00
C ASP A 192 -9.04 -16.47 15.42
N GLN A 193 -7.75 -16.16 15.50
CA GLN A 193 -7.27 -14.82 15.82
C GLN A 193 -7.72 -13.81 14.76
N THR A 194 -7.57 -14.16 13.47
CA THR A 194 -8.03 -13.31 12.35
C THR A 194 -9.52 -13.07 12.41
N TYR A 195 -10.32 -14.14 12.61
CA TYR A 195 -11.77 -14.03 12.68
C TYR A 195 -12.22 -13.17 13.88
N ARG A 196 -11.58 -13.32 15.05
CA ARG A 196 -11.88 -12.47 16.22
C ARG A 196 -11.52 -11.01 15.99
N ALA A 197 -10.34 -10.73 15.45
CA ALA A 197 -9.89 -9.35 15.16
C ALA A 197 -10.87 -8.66 14.21
N LEU A 198 -11.28 -9.33 13.14
CA LEU A 198 -12.24 -8.80 12.17
C LEU A 198 -13.61 -8.52 12.77
N ARG A 199 -14.15 -9.44 13.59
CA ARG A 199 -15.45 -9.24 14.27
C ARG A 199 -15.40 -8.12 15.30
N ASN A 200 -14.29 -7.96 16.00
CA ASN A 200 -14.11 -6.86 16.95
C ASN A 200 -14.04 -5.52 16.24
N HIS A 201 -13.38 -5.44 15.07
CA HIS A 201 -13.29 -4.22 14.25
C HIS A 201 -14.65 -3.90 13.59
N SER A 202 -15.30 -4.92 12.99
CA SER A 202 -16.54 -4.76 12.22
C SER A 202 -17.49 -5.94 12.50
N PRO A 203 -18.43 -5.79 13.45
CA PRO A 203 -19.27 -6.90 13.93
C PRO A 203 -20.08 -7.61 12.84
N GLY A 204 -20.41 -6.96 11.73
CA GLY A 204 -21.18 -7.53 10.62
C GLY A 204 -20.34 -8.04 9.44
N VAL A 205 -19.02 -8.11 9.57
CA VAL A 205 -18.10 -8.40 8.46
C VAL A 205 -18.33 -9.81 7.87
N SER A 206 -18.42 -9.88 6.54
CA SER A 206 -18.39 -11.13 5.79
C SER A 206 -16.93 -11.54 5.56
N ILE A 207 -16.48 -12.63 6.17
CA ILE A 207 -15.10 -13.10 6.07
C ILE A 207 -15.03 -14.20 5.02
N ILE A 208 -14.17 -14.03 4.00
CA ILE A 208 -13.98 -14.95 2.89
C ILE A 208 -12.50 -15.36 2.85
N ILE A 209 -12.19 -16.41 3.59
CA ILE A 209 -10.85 -17.00 3.66
C ILE A 209 -11.02 -18.50 3.38
N PRO A 210 -10.31 -19.08 2.39
CA PRO A 210 -10.39 -20.52 2.17
C PRO A 210 -9.77 -21.26 3.34
N PRO A 211 -10.47 -22.24 3.94
CA PRO A 211 -9.95 -23.01 5.05
C PRO A 211 -8.74 -23.83 4.61
N ARG A 212 -7.81 -24.07 5.52
CA ARG A 212 -6.66 -24.95 5.30
C ARG A 212 -7.14 -26.39 5.15
N ILE A 213 -6.53 -27.17 4.26
CA ILE A 213 -6.93 -28.56 3.97
C ILE A 213 -6.94 -29.45 5.22
N ARG A 214 -6.06 -29.17 6.20
CA ARG A 214 -6.01 -29.90 7.47
C ARG A 214 -7.26 -29.70 8.33
N ASP A 215 -7.87 -28.54 8.23
CA ASP A 215 -9.01 -28.11 9.06
C ASP A 215 -10.37 -28.53 8.45
N LEU A 216 -10.38 -29.08 7.23
CA LEU A 216 -11.60 -29.60 6.60
C LEU A 216 -12.17 -30.83 7.33
N GLN A 217 -11.36 -31.50 8.16
CA GLN A 217 -11.75 -32.70 8.88
C GLN A 217 -12.19 -32.48 10.33
N GLU A 218 -11.92 -31.31 10.91
CA GLU A 218 -12.28 -30.98 12.28
C GLU A 218 -13.60 -30.22 12.31
N ALA A 219 -14.67 -30.90 12.68
CA ALA A 219 -15.93 -30.25 13.06
C ALA A 219 -15.72 -29.48 14.37
N SER A 220 -15.85 -28.16 14.37
CA SER A 220 -15.81 -27.39 15.61
C SER A 220 -17.00 -27.74 16.49
N TYR A 221 -16.77 -28.07 17.78
CA TYR A 221 -17.78 -28.25 18.78
C TYR A 221 -18.35 -26.90 19.24
N GLY A 222 -19.22 -26.31 18.42
CA GLY A 222 -19.83 -25.01 18.70
C GLY A 222 -20.95 -24.66 17.72
N PRO A 223 -21.67 -23.54 17.92
CA PRO A 223 -22.62 -23.07 16.93
C PRO A 223 -21.88 -22.84 15.60
N PRO A 224 -22.47 -23.20 14.43
CA PRO A 224 -21.81 -23.17 13.15
C PRO A 224 -21.31 -21.74 12.84
N ASP A 225 -20.01 -21.61 12.75
CA ASP A 225 -19.29 -20.38 12.44
C ASP A 225 -19.20 -20.19 10.90
N ARG A 226 -18.81 -19.00 10.47
CA ARG A 226 -18.53 -18.69 9.05
C ARG A 226 -17.48 -19.63 8.45
N ARG A 227 -16.47 -20.01 9.23
CA ARG A 227 -15.43 -20.98 8.85
C ARG A 227 -16.04 -22.37 8.59
N ASP A 228 -16.95 -22.82 9.45
CA ASP A 228 -17.66 -24.10 9.27
C ASP A 228 -18.51 -24.07 7.99
N TRP A 229 -19.13 -22.95 7.68
CA TRP A 229 -19.86 -22.78 6.43
C TRP A 229 -18.94 -22.95 5.22
N HIS A 230 -17.73 -22.34 5.23
CA HIS A 230 -16.74 -22.51 4.17
C HIS A 230 -16.34 -23.98 4.02
N ASN A 231 -16.04 -24.66 5.13
CA ASN A 231 -15.69 -26.08 5.16
C ASN A 231 -16.79 -26.94 4.57
N ARG A 232 -18.02 -26.78 5.04
CA ARG A 232 -19.18 -27.53 4.53
C ARG A 232 -19.43 -27.28 3.05
N THR A 233 -19.39 -26.04 2.63
CA THR A 233 -19.62 -25.67 1.22
C THR A 233 -18.58 -26.29 0.31
N ILE A 234 -17.29 -26.23 0.69
CA ILE A 234 -16.21 -26.84 -0.10
C ILE A 234 -16.35 -28.37 -0.14
N THR A 235 -16.68 -28.99 0.99
CA THR A 235 -16.85 -30.44 1.07
C THR A 235 -18.04 -30.94 0.26
N GLN A 236 -19.16 -30.21 0.28
CA GLN A 236 -20.40 -30.62 -0.39
C GLN A 236 -20.43 -30.24 -1.89
N LEU A 237 -20.00 -29.03 -2.21
CA LEU A 237 -20.16 -28.48 -3.58
C LEU A 237 -18.85 -28.37 -4.35
N GLY A 238 -17.71 -28.57 -3.68
CA GLY A 238 -16.38 -28.40 -4.26
C GLY A 238 -15.88 -26.97 -4.24
N ARG A 239 -14.56 -26.82 -4.39
CA ARG A 239 -13.85 -25.53 -4.30
C ARG A 239 -14.30 -24.51 -5.36
N MET A 240 -14.56 -24.96 -6.59
CA MET A 240 -15.02 -24.09 -7.69
C MET A 240 -16.38 -23.45 -7.39
N ALA A 241 -17.33 -24.25 -6.88
CA ALA A 241 -18.65 -23.76 -6.50
C ALA A 241 -18.53 -22.75 -5.34
N TRP A 242 -17.72 -23.05 -4.32
CA TRP A 242 -17.42 -22.13 -3.22
C TRP A 242 -16.85 -20.80 -3.73
N GLN A 243 -15.86 -20.83 -4.64
CA GLN A 243 -15.26 -19.62 -5.22
C GLN A 243 -16.30 -18.74 -5.95
N ASN A 244 -17.22 -19.39 -6.68
CA ASN A 244 -18.29 -18.69 -7.38
C ASN A 244 -19.30 -18.07 -6.41
N LEU A 245 -19.71 -18.81 -5.39
CA LEU A 245 -20.66 -18.36 -4.37
C LEU A 245 -20.12 -17.21 -3.52
N THR A 246 -18.82 -17.20 -3.25
CA THR A 246 -18.16 -16.19 -2.43
C THR A 246 -17.55 -15.04 -3.25
N GLU A 247 -17.59 -15.13 -4.56
CA GLU A 247 -16.88 -14.22 -5.47
C GLU A 247 -15.36 -14.12 -5.16
N TYR A 248 -14.77 -15.22 -4.62
CA TYR A 248 -13.36 -15.25 -4.21
C TYR A 248 -12.38 -14.87 -5.33
N GLY A 249 -12.78 -14.96 -6.58
CA GLY A 249 -12.00 -14.47 -7.73
C GLY A 249 -11.61 -12.99 -7.64
N LYS A 250 -12.35 -12.17 -6.88
CA LYS A 250 -12.00 -10.76 -6.61
C LYS A 250 -10.66 -10.62 -5.87
N ARG A 251 -10.18 -11.68 -5.19
CA ARG A 251 -8.86 -11.68 -4.52
C ARG A 251 -7.71 -11.34 -5.48
N ALA A 252 -7.81 -11.70 -6.76
CA ALA A 252 -6.81 -11.35 -7.76
C ALA A 252 -6.54 -9.83 -7.87
N ARG A 253 -7.44 -8.99 -7.36
CA ARG A 253 -7.26 -7.53 -7.37
C ARG A 253 -6.08 -7.09 -6.50
N VAL A 254 -5.83 -7.74 -5.34
CA VAL A 254 -4.68 -7.39 -4.51
C VAL A 254 -3.36 -7.82 -5.15
N GLU A 255 -3.35 -8.95 -5.86
CA GLU A 255 -2.17 -9.39 -6.63
C GLU A 255 -1.85 -8.37 -7.74
N ASN A 256 -2.88 -7.89 -8.45
CA ASN A 256 -2.75 -6.83 -9.44
C ASN A 256 -2.27 -5.51 -8.81
N ALA A 257 -2.79 -5.14 -7.64
CA ALA A 257 -2.36 -3.94 -6.91
C ALA A 257 -0.89 -4.04 -6.50
N ILE A 258 -0.45 -5.19 -5.99
CA ILE A 258 0.95 -5.49 -5.65
C ILE A 258 1.84 -5.42 -6.91
N GLY A 259 1.41 -6.01 -8.02
CA GLY A 259 2.10 -5.94 -9.30
C GLY A 259 2.28 -4.51 -9.78
N ASN A 260 1.21 -3.74 -9.78
CA ASN A 260 1.22 -2.33 -10.16
C ASN A 260 2.05 -1.46 -9.20
N TYR A 261 1.96 -1.71 -7.89
CA TYR A 261 2.81 -1.04 -6.90
C TYR A 261 4.30 -1.28 -7.22
N LYS A 262 4.70 -2.52 -7.48
CA LYS A 262 6.09 -2.86 -7.82
C LYS A 262 6.53 -2.31 -9.18
N SER A 263 5.65 -2.30 -10.16
CA SER A 263 5.92 -1.71 -11.48
C SER A 263 6.18 -0.21 -11.37
N THR A 264 5.40 0.48 -10.54
CA THR A 264 5.50 1.94 -10.36
C THR A 264 6.67 2.33 -9.46
N ASN A 265 6.85 1.62 -8.34
CA ASN A 265 7.76 2.01 -7.27
C ASN A 265 9.06 1.21 -7.23
N GLY A 266 9.14 0.14 -8.02
CA GLY A 266 10.20 -0.86 -7.92
C GLY A 266 9.96 -1.87 -6.80
N SER A 267 10.70 -2.98 -6.86
CA SER A 267 10.66 -4.05 -5.85
C SER A 267 11.76 -3.93 -4.79
N THR A 268 12.53 -2.83 -4.81
CA THR A 268 13.69 -2.61 -3.96
C THR A 268 13.55 -1.31 -3.17
N LEU A 269 13.71 -1.40 -1.85
CA LEU A 269 13.76 -0.25 -0.96
C LEU A 269 15.18 0.32 -0.92
N ARG A 270 15.31 1.63 -1.08
CA ARG A 270 16.59 2.35 -1.13
C ARG A 270 17.06 2.83 0.24
N SER A 271 16.13 3.05 1.15
CA SER A 271 16.42 3.51 2.49
C SER A 271 17.15 2.43 3.30
N ARG A 272 18.15 2.83 4.10
CA ARG A 272 18.95 1.91 4.91
C ARG A 272 18.34 1.62 6.27
N LYS A 273 17.69 2.62 6.89
CA LYS A 273 17.07 2.49 8.21
C LYS A 273 15.64 2.02 8.07
N PHE A 274 15.20 1.11 8.95
CA PHE A 274 13.85 0.55 8.90
C PHE A 274 12.74 1.61 8.98
N ALA A 275 12.89 2.62 9.84
CA ALA A 275 11.93 3.73 9.91
C ALA A 275 11.76 4.44 8.56
N ASN A 276 12.88 4.73 7.86
CA ASN A 276 12.84 5.35 6.54
C ASN A 276 12.28 4.39 5.47
N GLN A 277 12.50 3.07 5.60
CA GLN A 277 11.92 2.06 4.70
C GLN A 277 10.40 2.02 4.84
N ARG A 278 9.87 2.11 6.06
CA ARG A 278 8.42 2.24 6.31
C ARG A 278 7.85 3.46 5.60
N THR A 279 8.49 4.61 5.74
CA THR A 279 8.05 5.84 5.05
C THR A 279 8.18 5.71 3.53
N GLU A 280 9.24 5.07 3.03
CA GLU A 280 9.40 4.82 1.59
C GLU A 280 8.25 3.99 1.03
N VAL A 281 7.79 2.98 1.77
CA VAL A 281 6.59 2.19 1.41
C VAL A 281 5.35 3.06 1.43
N LYS A 282 5.12 3.86 2.47
CA LYS A 282 3.96 4.76 2.57
C LYS A 282 3.90 5.75 1.41
N ILE A 283 5.03 6.37 1.07
CA ILE A 283 5.14 7.24 -0.10
C ILE A 283 4.82 6.47 -1.38
N GLY A 284 5.33 5.23 -1.53
CA GLY A 284 5.01 4.37 -2.67
C GLY A 284 3.51 4.06 -2.78
N CYS A 285 2.84 3.75 -1.67
CA CYS A 285 1.38 3.55 -1.64
C CYS A 285 0.62 4.83 -1.99
N SER A 286 1.09 5.98 -1.50
CA SER A 286 0.52 7.28 -1.85
C SER A 286 0.65 7.59 -3.34
N VAL A 287 1.82 7.35 -3.93
CA VAL A 287 2.06 7.50 -5.39
C VAL A 287 1.12 6.57 -6.18
N TYR A 288 1.05 5.29 -5.81
CA TYR A 288 0.16 4.33 -6.44
C TYR A 288 -1.31 4.77 -6.38
N ASN A 289 -1.80 5.13 -5.19
CA ASN A 289 -3.17 5.59 -5.00
C ASN A 289 -3.49 6.86 -5.83
N ARG A 290 -2.53 7.79 -5.91
CA ARG A 290 -2.71 9.01 -6.71
C ARG A 290 -2.79 8.69 -8.20
N MET A 291 -1.99 7.73 -8.71
CA MET A 291 -2.08 7.27 -10.09
C MET A 291 -3.43 6.62 -10.41
N LEU A 292 -4.09 5.98 -9.44
CA LEU A 292 -5.41 5.41 -9.64
C LEU A 292 -6.52 6.46 -9.88
N GLN A 293 -6.26 7.74 -9.58
CA GLN A 293 -7.20 8.83 -9.86
C GLN A 293 -7.21 9.24 -11.33
N THR A 294 -6.18 8.86 -12.10
CA THR A 294 -6.15 9.11 -13.54
C THR A 294 -7.04 8.10 -14.27
N PRO A 295 -7.60 8.47 -15.44
CA PRO A 295 -8.45 7.58 -16.23
C PRO A 295 -7.81 6.21 -16.49
N ARG A 296 -8.60 5.15 -16.34
CA ARG A 296 -8.20 3.76 -16.57
C ARG A 296 -8.64 3.27 -17.95
N PRO A 297 -7.98 2.27 -18.53
CA PRO A 297 -8.46 1.65 -19.77
C PRO A 297 -9.82 1.01 -19.51
N LYS A 298 -10.79 1.29 -20.39
CA LYS A 298 -12.07 0.57 -20.41
C LYS A 298 -11.93 -0.61 -21.37
N SER A 299 -11.80 -1.82 -20.82
CA SER A 299 -11.80 -3.04 -21.62
C SER A 299 -13.24 -3.44 -21.95
N VAL A 300 -13.58 -3.50 -23.22
CA VAL A 300 -14.86 -4.02 -23.71
C VAL A 300 -14.60 -5.42 -24.29
N ARG A 301 -15.30 -6.42 -23.75
CA ARG A 301 -15.25 -7.78 -24.31
C ARG A 301 -16.03 -7.80 -25.61
N VAL A 302 -15.35 -7.83 -26.74
CA VAL A 302 -15.98 -8.02 -28.05
C VAL A 302 -16.27 -9.51 -28.20
N LYS A 303 -17.55 -9.91 -28.27
CA LYS A 303 -17.92 -11.24 -28.73
C LYS A 303 -17.63 -11.28 -30.23
N VAL A 304 -16.64 -12.03 -30.66
CA VAL A 304 -16.47 -12.37 -32.07
C VAL A 304 -17.53 -13.42 -32.35
N GLU A 305 -18.56 -13.07 -33.09
CA GLU A 305 -19.46 -14.08 -33.68
C GLU A 305 -18.67 -14.81 -34.76
N THR A 306 -18.28 -16.05 -34.48
CA THR A 306 -17.74 -16.98 -35.48
C THR A 306 -18.90 -17.35 -36.38
N THR A 307 -18.89 -16.82 -37.60
CA THR A 307 -19.70 -17.28 -38.76
C THR A 307 -19.28 -18.68 -39.16
#